data_a44a306d494c77ea3a3e497c09fec1e1
#
_entry.id   a44a306d494c77ea3a3e497c09fec1e1
#
_cell.length_a   1.000
_cell.length_b   1.000
_cell.length_c   1.000
_cell.angle_alpha   90.00
_cell.angle_beta   90.00
_cell.angle_gamma   90.00
#
_symmetry.space_group_name_H-M   'P 1'
#
loop_
_entity.id
_entity.type
_entity.pdbx_description
1 polymer ?
#
loop_
_entity_poly.entity_id
_entity_poly.type
_entity_poly.pdbx_seq_one_letter_code
_entity_poly.pdbx_strand_id
1 'polypeptide(L)'
;MILDLQGNGGGYLNAAIDLANEFLGQKELIVYTEGRTAKRSDFYAKGNGDFRNGRLIILVDEYTASASEIVSGAVQDWDRGIIVGRRSFGKGLVQRPIDLPDGSMIRLTIARYYTPSGRSIQKPYDSTVDYNKDLIERFNHGELMNADSIHFPDSLKVQTKKLGRTVYGGGGIMPDYFVPIDTTLYTNYHRNLVAKGAVIKFTMQFIEGHRKELANKYKKFESFDEKFVVDDDMLANLKEIGEKEGVKFNEEQYQKSLPLIKTQLKALIARDLWDMNEYFRVMNTTNESIQKALEILNSEIGRASCRERV
;
A
#
# COMPACT_ATOMS: atom_id res chain seq x y z
N MET A 1 7.69 12.71 -6.92
CA MET A 1 6.31 12.17 -6.70
C MET A 1 6.39 10.93 -5.82
N ILE A 2 5.45 10.77 -4.89
CA ILE A 2 5.21 9.52 -4.17
C ILE A 2 3.87 8.97 -4.67
N LEU A 3 3.87 7.75 -5.19
CA LEU A 3 2.67 7.00 -5.55
C LEU A 3 2.42 5.96 -4.46
N ASP A 4 1.33 6.13 -3.72
CA ASP A 4 0.98 5.20 -2.64
C ASP A 4 0.06 4.09 -3.17
N LEU A 5 0.57 2.85 -3.14
CA LEU A 5 -0.16 1.63 -3.49
C LEU A 5 -0.33 0.70 -2.27
N GLN A 6 -0.07 1.19 -1.05
CA GLN A 6 -0.30 0.42 0.17
C GLN A 6 -1.79 0.05 0.29
N GLY A 7 -2.09 -1.21 0.61
CA GLY A 7 -3.45 -1.72 0.69
C GLY A 7 -4.18 -1.84 -0.66
N ASN A 8 -3.54 -1.53 -1.79
CA ASN A 8 -4.18 -1.58 -3.10
C ASN A 8 -4.08 -2.99 -3.71
N GLY A 9 -5.20 -3.72 -3.68
CA GLY A 9 -5.31 -5.08 -4.23
C GLY A 9 -5.27 -5.19 -5.76
N GLY A 10 -5.04 -4.08 -6.47
CA GLY A 10 -5.00 -4.01 -7.92
C GLY A 10 -6.36 -3.75 -8.57
N GLY A 11 -6.48 -4.11 -9.84
CA GLY A 11 -7.66 -3.88 -10.65
C GLY A 11 -7.47 -4.39 -12.08
N TYR A 12 -7.87 -3.60 -13.06
CA TYR A 12 -7.79 -3.98 -14.47
C TYR A 12 -6.35 -3.90 -15.01
N LEU A 13 -5.98 -4.88 -15.83
CA LEU A 13 -4.67 -4.91 -16.50
C LEU A 13 -4.41 -3.66 -17.33
N ASN A 14 -5.40 -3.21 -18.10
CA ASN A 14 -5.26 -2.02 -18.94
C ASN A 14 -4.98 -0.75 -18.12
N ALA A 15 -5.64 -0.60 -16.95
CA ALA A 15 -5.38 0.52 -16.05
C ALA A 15 -3.95 0.50 -15.49
N ALA A 16 -3.41 -0.68 -15.18
CA ALA A 16 -2.02 -0.81 -14.77
C ALA A 16 -1.05 -0.46 -15.89
N ILE A 17 -1.35 -0.87 -17.14
CA ILE A 17 -0.55 -0.54 -18.32
C ILE A 17 -0.56 0.98 -18.57
N ASP A 18 -1.74 1.61 -18.52
CA ASP A 18 -1.87 3.04 -18.72
C ASP A 18 -1.14 3.84 -17.63
N LEU A 19 -1.27 3.42 -16.36
CA LEU A 19 -0.55 4.06 -15.25
C LEU A 19 0.97 3.87 -15.36
N ALA A 20 1.45 2.68 -15.70
CA ALA A 20 2.88 2.44 -15.88
C ALA A 20 3.45 3.24 -17.08
N ASN A 21 2.63 3.46 -18.14
CA ASN A 21 3.00 4.29 -19.27
C ASN A 21 3.32 5.74 -18.89
N GLU A 22 2.72 6.27 -17.82
CA GLU A 22 3.02 7.62 -17.34
C GLU A 22 4.49 7.78 -16.90
N PHE A 23 5.13 6.67 -16.53
CA PHE A 23 6.48 6.67 -15.95
C PHE A 23 7.56 6.16 -16.90
N LEU A 24 7.21 5.33 -17.88
CA LEU A 24 8.15 4.58 -18.71
C LEU A 24 8.39 5.23 -20.08
N GLY A 25 9.59 4.98 -20.62
CA GLY A 25 9.98 5.43 -21.93
C GLY A 25 9.34 4.63 -23.08
N GLN A 26 9.38 5.19 -24.28
CA GLN A 26 8.83 4.55 -25.47
C GLN A 26 9.46 3.16 -25.71
N LYS A 27 8.62 2.16 -25.99
CA LYS A 27 9.00 0.75 -26.23
C LYS A 27 9.61 0.03 -25.01
N GLU A 28 9.58 0.63 -23.82
CA GLU A 28 9.90 -0.10 -22.61
C GLU A 28 8.76 -1.09 -22.30
N LEU A 29 9.10 -2.38 -22.10
CA LEU A 29 8.12 -3.42 -21.77
C LEU A 29 7.54 -3.13 -20.39
N ILE A 30 6.21 -3.12 -20.26
CA ILE A 30 5.53 -2.94 -18.97
C ILE A 30 5.31 -4.29 -18.29
N VAL A 31 4.73 -5.22 -19.03
CA VAL A 31 4.36 -6.55 -18.56
C VAL A 31 4.17 -7.47 -19.77
N TYR A 32 4.40 -8.76 -19.59
CA TYR A 32 3.87 -9.73 -20.53
C TYR A 32 3.07 -10.81 -19.81
N THR A 33 2.16 -11.44 -20.53
CA THR A 33 1.35 -12.54 -20.02
C THR A 33 1.64 -13.78 -20.84
N GLU A 34 1.74 -14.94 -20.19
CA GLU A 34 1.97 -16.23 -20.83
C GLU A 34 1.34 -17.35 -20.02
N GLY A 35 0.75 -18.34 -20.69
CA GLY A 35 0.12 -19.50 -20.08
C GLY A 35 0.27 -20.75 -20.92
N ARG A 36 -0.16 -21.87 -20.39
CA ARG A 36 -0.05 -23.17 -21.07
C ARG A 36 -0.69 -23.19 -22.46
N THR A 37 -1.85 -22.55 -22.57
CA THR A 37 -2.63 -22.44 -23.83
C THR A 37 -2.74 -21.02 -24.34
N ALA A 38 -2.44 -20.03 -23.51
CA ALA A 38 -2.40 -18.62 -23.86
C ALA A 38 -1.01 -18.25 -24.35
N LYS A 39 -0.90 -17.87 -25.63
CA LYS A 39 0.38 -17.39 -26.20
C LYS A 39 0.84 -16.14 -25.47
N ARG A 40 2.14 -15.92 -25.45
CA ARG A 40 2.75 -14.71 -24.91
C ARG A 40 2.16 -13.46 -25.56
N SER A 41 1.81 -12.50 -24.72
CA SER A 41 1.33 -11.18 -25.12
C SER A 41 2.12 -10.11 -24.36
N ASP A 42 2.83 -9.27 -25.10
CA ASP A 42 3.69 -8.21 -24.58
C ASP A 42 2.95 -6.86 -24.60
N PHE A 43 3.11 -6.07 -23.53
CA PHE A 43 2.53 -4.74 -23.43
C PHE A 43 3.65 -3.73 -23.18
N TYR A 44 3.78 -2.77 -24.09
CA TYR A 44 4.86 -1.78 -24.11
C TYR A 44 4.34 -0.38 -23.80
N ALA A 45 5.19 0.44 -23.20
CA ALA A 45 4.92 1.84 -22.99
C ALA A 45 4.98 2.60 -24.33
N LYS A 46 4.06 3.56 -24.48
CA LYS A 46 3.96 4.44 -25.65
C LYS A 46 4.96 5.59 -25.57
N GLY A 47 5.48 5.90 -24.39
CA GLY A 47 6.44 6.96 -24.13
C GLY A 47 5.84 8.38 -24.22
N ASN A 48 4.54 8.50 -24.05
CA ASN A 48 3.82 9.77 -24.06
C ASN A 48 3.30 10.19 -22.67
N GLY A 49 3.75 9.51 -21.61
CA GLY A 49 3.35 9.83 -20.25
C GLY A 49 3.97 11.14 -19.74
N ASP A 50 3.27 11.81 -18.82
CA ASP A 50 3.65 13.13 -18.32
C ASP A 50 4.75 13.09 -17.25
N PHE A 51 4.93 11.94 -16.58
CA PHE A 51 5.92 11.79 -15.49
C PHE A 51 7.04 10.79 -15.82
N ARG A 52 7.55 10.81 -17.05
CA ARG A 52 8.70 9.97 -17.47
C ARG A 52 10.00 10.37 -16.80
N ASN A 53 10.12 11.62 -16.40
CA ASN A 53 11.27 12.20 -15.74
C ASN A 53 10.92 12.65 -14.32
N GLY A 54 11.93 12.86 -13.49
CA GLY A 54 11.78 13.29 -12.11
C GLY A 54 11.77 12.12 -11.12
N ARG A 55 11.90 12.45 -9.84
CA ARG A 55 12.02 11.47 -8.77
C ARG A 55 10.69 10.78 -8.49
N LEU A 56 10.66 9.46 -8.59
CA LEU A 56 9.49 8.61 -8.36
C LEU A 56 9.78 7.62 -7.25
N ILE A 57 8.92 7.59 -6.25
CA ILE A 57 8.85 6.54 -5.24
C ILE A 57 7.47 5.90 -5.30
N ILE A 58 7.42 4.57 -5.22
CA ILE A 58 6.18 3.82 -5.07
C ILE A 58 6.18 3.14 -3.71
N LEU A 59 5.11 3.34 -2.94
CA LEU A 59 4.91 2.67 -1.67
C LEU A 59 4.12 1.39 -1.88
N VAL A 60 4.59 0.31 -1.27
CA VAL A 60 3.95 -1.00 -1.31
C VAL A 60 3.92 -1.64 0.07
N ASP A 61 2.93 -2.51 0.29
CA ASP A 61 2.82 -3.32 1.49
C ASP A 61 2.37 -4.75 1.17
N GLU A 62 2.19 -5.57 2.18
CA GLU A 62 1.78 -6.98 2.06
C GLU A 62 0.39 -7.17 1.45
N TYR A 63 -0.42 -6.12 1.34
CA TYR A 63 -1.74 -6.12 0.70
C TYR A 63 -1.70 -5.57 -0.73
N THR A 64 -0.61 -4.93 -1.14
CA THR A 64 -0.40 -4.48 -2.52
C THR A 64 -0.35 -5.68 -3.45
N ALA A 65 -1.28 -5.78 -4.42
CA ALA A 65 -1.43 -7.01 -5.21
C ALA A 65 -1.76 -6.74 -6.69
N SER A 66 -1.53 -7.75 -7.55
CA SER A 66 -2.02 -7.82 -8.93
C SER A 66 -1.59 -6.64 -9.81
N ALA A 67 -2.55 -5.82 -10.30
CA ALA A 67 -2.28 -4.64 -11.13
C ALA A 67 -1.29 -3.65 -10.49
N SER A 68 -1.34 -3.49 -9.16
CA SER A 68 -0.40 -2.65 -8.42
C SER A 68 1.03 -3.22 -8.46
N GLU A 69 1.15 -4.56 -8.47
CA GLU A 69 2.45 -5.24 -8.60
C GLU A 69 3.00 -5.15 -10.03
N ILE A 70 2.14 -5.04 -11.04
CA ILE A 70 2.56 -4.78 -12.43
C ILE A 70 3.21 -3.40 -12.52
N VAL A 71 2.58 -2.38 -11.96
CA VAL A 71 3.11 -1.01 -11.97
C VAL A 71 4.43 -0.92 -11.21
N SER A 72 4.45 -1.39 -9.95
CA SER A 72 5.65 -1.35 -9.11
C SER A 72 6.78 -2.20 -9.66
N GLY A 73 6.48 -3.40 -10.19
CA GLY A 73 7.47 -4.28 -10.82
C GLY A 73 8.07 -3.70 -12.11
N ALA A 74 7.24 -3.07 -12.96
CA ALA A 74 7.72 -2.42 -14.17
C ALA A 74 8.64 -1.24 -13.84
N VAL A 75 8.26 -0.39 -12.89
CA VAL A 75 9.06 0.75 -12.43
C VAL A 75 10.38 0.30 -11.81
N GLN A 76 10.36 -0.77 -10.99
CA GLN A 76 11.56 -1.33 -10.38
C GLN A 76 12.50 -1.94 -11.41
N ASP A 77 11.97 -2.77 -12.32
CA ASP A 77 12.77 -3.49 -13.31
C ASP A 77 13.45 -2.58 -14.32
N TRP A 78 12.85 -1.43 -14.63
CA TRP A 78 13.47 -0.38 -15.46
C TRP A 78 14.33 0.60 -14.67
N ASP A 79 14.51 0.40 -13.38
CA ASP A 79 15.21 1.35 -12.50
C ASP A 79 14.65 2.78 -12.58
N ARG A 80 13.35 2.89 -12.93
CA ARG A 80 12.71 4.20 -13.13
C ARG A 80 12.34 4.88 -11.82
N GLY A 81 12.07 4.12 -10.78
CA GLY A 81 11.69 4.60 -9.46
C GLY A 81 12.23 3.71 -8.35
N ILE A 82 12.01 4.12 -7.13
CA ILE A 82 12.37 3.40 -5.90
C ILE A 82 11.11 2.83 -5.29
N ILE A 83 11.16 1.56 -4.90
CA ILE A 83 10.06 0.90 -4.19
C ILE A 83 10.36 0.92 -2.69
N VAL A 84 9.42 1.41 -1.88
CA VAL A 84 9.57 1.56 -0.43
C VAL A 84 8.43 0.87 0.29
N GLY A 85 8.71 0.21 1.40
CA GLY A 85 7.70 -0.44 2.25
C GLY A 85 8.00 -1.89 2.55
N ARG A 86 7.04 -2.78 2.37
CA ARG A 86 7.16 -4.23 2.63
C ARG A 86 6.89 -5.03 1.36
N ARG A 87 7.35 -6.27 1.33
CA ARG A 87 7.13 -7.19 0.21
C ARG A 87 5.63 -7.30 -0.11
N SER A 88 5.28 -7.14 -1.38
CA SER A 88 3.91 -7.18 -1.84
C SER A 88 3.28 -8.59 -1.76
N PHE A 89 2.03 -8.72 -2.11
CA PHE A 89 1.23 -9.94 -1.91
C PHE A 89 1.68 -11.12 -2.77
N GLY A 90 2.11 -10.89 -4.01
CA GLY A 90 2.49 -11.95 -4.93
C GLY A 90 1.33 -12.58 -5.71
N LYS A 91 0.42 -11.76 -6.27
CA LYS A 91 -0.69 -12.21 -7.12
C LYS A 91 -0.39 -11.94 -8.59
N GLY A 92 0.20 -12.93 -9.25
CA GLY A 92 0.66 -12.85 -10.64
C GLY A 92 -0.19 -13.64 -11.64
N LEU A 93 -1.48 -13.88 -11.39
CA LEU A 93 -2.35 -14.69 -12.22
C LEU A 93 -3.30 -13.83 -13.05
N VAL A 94 -3.41 -14.16 -14.35
CA VAL A 94 -4.41 -13.60 -15.26
C VAL A 94 -5.67 -14.46 -15.17
N GLN A 95 -6.77 -13.87 -14.75
CA GLN A 95 -8.08 -14.53 -14.68
C GLN A 95 -9.01 -13.97 -15.75
N ARG A 96 -9.71 -14.84 -16.43
CA ARG A 96 -10.73 -14.50 -17.43
C ARG A 96 -12.11 -14.92 -16.90
N PRO A 97 -13.08 -14.01 -16.85
CA PRO A 97 -14.46 -14.37 -16.60
C PRO A 97 -15.03 -15.10 -17.83
N ILE A 98 -15.81 -16.13 -17.60
CA ILE A 98 -16.54 -16.90 -18.61
C ILE A 98 -17.99 -17.00 -18.14
N ASP A 99 -18.89 -16.38 -18.89
CA ASP A 99 -20.31 -16.44 -18.59
C ASP A 99 -20.88 -17.82 -19.00
N LEU A 100 -21.74 -18.38 -18.18
CA LEU A 100 -22.42 -19.64 -18.44
C LEU A 100 -23.88 -19.39 -18.88
N PRO A 101 -24.51 -20.36 -19.59
CA PRO A 101 -25.85 -20.19 -20.13
C PRO A 101 -26.95 -19.92 -19.09
N ASP A 102 -26.72 -20.30 -17.83
CA ASP A 102 -27.64 -20.09 -16.71
C ASP A 102 -27.49 -18.71 -16.05
N GLY A 103 -26.61 -17.83 -16.60
CA GLY A 103 -26.31 -16.51 -16.06
C GLY A 103 -25.26 -16.51 -14.94
N SER A 104 -24.75 -17.66 -14.54
CA SER A 104 -23.59 -17.75 -13.63
C SER A 104 -22.29 -17.47 -14.36
N MET A 105 -21.22 -17.21 -13.60
CA MET A 105 -19.91 -16.88 -14.15
C MET A 105 -18.81 -17.69 -13.45
N ILE A 106 -17.87 -18.22 -14.21
CA ILE A 106 -16.63 -18.77 -13.68
C ILE A 106 -15.45 -17.85 -13.97
N ARG A 107 -14.50 -17.74 -13.03
CA ARG A 107 -13.21 -17.06 -13.24
C ARG A 107 -12.12 -18.11 -13.39
N LEU A 108 -11.59 -18.23 -14.61
CA LEU A 108 -10.57 -19.20 -14.93
C LEU A 108 -9.20 -18.53 -15.05
N THR A 109 -8.18 -19.08 -14.35
CA THR A 109 -6.80 -18.69 -14.55
C THR A 109 -6.31 -19.21 -15.90
N ILE A 110 -5.86 -18.32 -16.78
CA ILE A 110 -5.43 -18.63 -18.14
C ILE A 110 -3.94 -18.37 -18.41
N ALA A 111 -3.31 -17.50 -17.62
CA ALA A 111 -1.91 -17.10 -17.81
C ALA A 111 -1.32 -16.57 -16.48
N ARG A 112 0.00 -16.33 -16.51
CA ARG A 112 0.73 -15.60 -15.46
C ARG A 112 1.21 -14.27 -15.99
N TYR A 113 1.42 -13.30 -15.09
CA TYR A 113 2.11 -12.05 -15.34
C TYR A 113 3.61 -12.22 -15.14
N TYR A 114 4.35 -11.56 -16.00
CA TYR A 114 5.81 -11.44 -15.92
C TYR A 114 6.21 -9.98 -16.07
N THR A 115 7.11 -9.53 -15.24
CA THR A 115 7.65 -8.17 -15.28
C THR A 115 8.67 -8.01 -16.42
N PRO A 116 9.16 -6.81 -16.72
CA PRO A 116 10.16 -6.59 -17.76
C PRO A 116 11.42 -7.42 -17.63
N SER A 117 11.88 -7.73 -16.44
CA SER A 117 13.04 -8.58 -16.19
C SER A 117 12.79 -10.07 -16.48
N GLY A 118 11.55 -10.46 -16.71
CA GLY A 118 11.14 -11.85 -16.96
C GLY A 118 10.76 -12.62 -15.70
N ARG A 119 10.78 -12.01 -14.52
CA ARG A 119 10.37 -12.67 -13.28
C ARG A 119 8.85 -12.77 -13.15
N SER A 120 8.37 -13.91 -12.68
CA SER A 120 7.00 -14.07 -12.23
C SER A 120 6.87 -13.56 -10.80
N ILE A 121 5.88 -12.71 -10.56
CA ILE A 121 5.57 -12.21 -9.20
C ILE A 121 4.69 -13.16 -8.39
N GLN A 122 4.12 -14.19 -9.05
CA GLN A 122 3.21 -15.14 -8.40
C GLN A 122 3.91 -15.91 -7.31
N LYS A 123 3.39 -15.81 -6.08
CA LYS A 123 3.81 -16.67 -4.97
C LYS A 123 3.43 -18.13 -5.21
N PRO A 124 4.08 -19.10 -4.59
CA PRO A 124 3.74 -20.51 -4.74
C PRO A 124 2.24 -20.76 -4.57
N TYR A 125 1.68 -21.56 -5.46
CA TYR A 125 0.27 -21.94 -5.48
C TYR A 125 0.18 -23.43 -5.72
N ASP A 126 0.52 -24.19 -4.71
CA ASP A 126 0.50 -25.66 -4.72
C ASP A 126 0.01 -26.19 -3.36
N SER A 127 -0.01 -27.50 -3.22
CA SER A 127 -0.49 -28.17 -2.00
C SER A 127 0.43 -27.99 -0.78
N THR A 128 1.61 -27.40 -0.94
CA THR A 128 2.58 -27.22 0.13
C THR A 128 2.41 -25.90 0.87
N VAL A 129 1.68 -24.93 0.27
CA VAL A 129 1.45 -23.59 0.83
C VAL A 129 -0.04 -23.33 0.96
N ASP A 130 -0.51 -23.05 2.17
CA ASP A 130 -1.87 -22.52 2.36
C ASP A 130 -1.91 -21.05 1.93
N TYR A 131 -2.37 -20.84 0.71
CA TYR A 131 -2.45 -19.52 0.07
C TYR A 131 -3.19 -18.47 0.92
N ASN A 132 -4.17 -18.89 1.72
CA ASN A 132 -4.98 -17.99 2.54
C ASN A 132 -4.28 -17.65 3.86
N LYS A 133 -3.35 -18.48 4.32
CA LYS A 133 -2.59 -18.27 5.54
C LYS A 133 -1.23 -17.61 5.33
N ASP A 134 -0.80 -17.46 4.09
CA ASP A 134 0.52 -16.91 3.73
C ASP A 134 0.87 -15.61 4.49
N LEU A 135 -0.05 -14.65 4.59
CA LEU A 135 0.21 -13.41 5.33
C LEU A 135 0.40 -13.64 6.83
N ILE A 136 -0.33 -14.58 7.41
CA ILE A 136 -0.19 -14.94 8.83
C ILE A 136 1.16 -15.62 9.05
N GLU A 137 1.56 -16.51 8.15
CA GLU A 137 2.85 -17.18 8.21
C GLU A 137 4.01 -16.20 8.04
N ARG A 138 3.92 -15.28 7.08
CA ARG A 138 4.88 -14.18 6.90
C ARG A 138 5.04 -13.35 8.17
N PHE A 139 3.93 -12.99 8.82
CA PHE A 139 3.97 -12.28 10.10
C PHE A 139 4.63 -13.10 11.20
N ASN A 140 4.25 -14.37 11.35
CA ASN A 140 4.79 -15.26 12.37
C ASN A 140 6.29 -15.54 12.19
N HIS A 141 6.78 -15.58 10.95
CA HIS A 141 8.20 -15.71 10.64
C HIS A 141 8.98 -14.40 10.74
N GLY A 142 8.33 -13.30 11.15
CA GLY A 142 8.98 -12.00 11.34
C GLY A 142 9.23 -11.21 10.06
N GLU A 143 8.74 -11.67 8.92
CA GLU A 143 8.98 -11.04 7.61
C GLU A 143 8.49 -9.59 7.53
N LEU A 144 7.40 -9.26 8.22
CA LEU A 144 6.87 -7.90 8.23
C LEU A 144 7.65 -6.95 9.15
N MET A 145 8.50 -7.48 10.01
CA MET A 145 9.28 -6.73 11.01
C MET A 145 10.77 -6.66 10.69
N ASN A 146 11.30 -7.62 9.90
CA ASN A 146 12.72 -7.69 9.58
C ASN A 146 12.95 -8.18 8.15
N ALA A 147 13.66 -7.38 7.34
CA ALA A 147 14.01 -7.75 5.98
C ALA A 147 14.89 -9.01 5.89
N ASP A 148 15.73 -9.26 6.90
CA ASP A 148 16.60 -10.44 6.95
C ASP A 148 15.84 -11.75 7.12
N SER A 149 14.56 -11.70 7.51
CA SER A 149 13.68 -12.87 7.56
C SER A 149 13.14 -13.28 6.19
N ILE A 150 13.42 -12.52 5.13
CA ILE A 150 12.94 -12.76 3.78
C ILE A 150 14.00 -13.48 2.97
N HIS A 151 13.75 -14.72 2.61
CA HIS A 151 14.69 -15.55 1.85
C HIS A 151 14.10 -15.96 0.50
N PHE A 152 14.84 -15.70 -0.56
CA PHE A 152 14.50 -16.16 -1.90
C PHE A 152 15.58 -17.13 -2.41
N PRO A 153 15.20 -18.23 -3.08
CA PRO A 153 16.15 -19.10 -3.76
C PRO A 153 16.95 -18.33 -4.83
N ASP A 154 18.21 -18.67 -5.00
CA ASP A 154 19.09 -18.05 -6.01
C ASP A 154 18.54 -18.19 -7.44
N SER A 155 17.78 -19.26 -7.71
CA SER A 155 17.11 -19.50 -8.99
C SER A 155 16.05 -18.47 -9.36
N LEU A 156 15.59 -17.67 -8.39
CA LEU A 156 14.59 -16.62 -8.59
C LEU A 156 15.21 -15.21 -8.72
N LYS A 157 16.54 -15.12 -8.64
CA LYS A 157 17.27 -13.86 -8.84
C LYS A 157 17.28 -13.48 -10.31
N VAL A 158 16.95 -12.23 -10.59
CA VAL A 158 17.10 -11.60 -11.91
C VAL A 158 17.67 -10.21 -11.75
N GLN A 159 18.09 -9.60 -12.85
CA GLN A 159 18.65 -8.25 -12.81
C GLN A 159 17.71 -7.24 -13.46
N THR A 160 17.71 -6.02 -12.92
CA THR A 160 17.03 -4.87 -13.51
C THR A 160 17.67 -4.47 -14.83
N LYS A 161 16.92 -3.75 -15.68
CA LYS A 161 17.27 -3.53 -17.09
C LYS A 161 18.36 -2.48 -17.32
N LYS A 162 18.47 -1.47 -16.45
CA LYS A 162 19.43 -0.36 -16.66
C LYS A 162 20.64 -0.47 -15.72
N LEU A 163 20.41 -0.69 -14.44
CA LEU A 163 21.47 -0.67 -13.42
C LEU A 163 21.97 -2.08 -13.04
N GLY A 164 21.32 -3.15 -13.49
CA GLY A 164 21.73 -4.52 -13.16
C GLY A 164 21.58 -4.86 -11.67
N ARG A 165 20.65 -4.20 -10.96
CA ARG A 165 20.37 -4.51 -9.54
C ARG A 165 19.69 -5.86 -9.42
N THR A 166 20.00 -6.61 -8.37
CA THR A 166 19.33 -7.88 -8.10
C THR A 166 17.91 -7.64 -7.60
N VAL A 167 16.95 -8.28 -8.24
CA VAL A 167 15.53 -8.35 -7.83
C VAL A 167 15.08 -9.81 -7.86
N TYR A 168 13.97 -10.11 -7.18
CA TYR A 168 13.52 -11.49 -6.96
C TYR A 168 12.14 -11.73 -7.57
N GLY A 169 11.93 -12.93 -8.10
CA GLY A 169 10.62 -13.44 -8.50
C GLY A 169 10.00 -14.36 -7.46
N GLY A 170 8.83 -14.92 -7.78
CA GLY A 170 8.20 -16.01 -7.04
C GLY A 170 7.51 -15.63 -5.72
N GLY A 171 7.34 -14.36 -5.42
CA GLY A 171 6.72 -13.99 -4.14
C GLY A 171 6.37 -12.53 -3.97
N GLY A 172 5.92 -11.87 -5.03
CA GLY A 172 5.60 -10.44 -5.01
C GLY A 172 6.80 -9.55 -5.36
N ILE A 173 6.66 -8.26 -5.14
CA ILE A 173 7.69 -7.25 -5.35
C ILE A 173 8.37 -6.97 -4.01
N MET A 174 9.65 -7.25 -3.92
CA MET A 174 10.49 -6.90 -2.78
C MET A 174 10.86 -5.40 -2.88
N PRO A 175 10.64 -4.58 -1.85
CA PRO A 175 11.01 -3.17 -1.90
C PRO A 175 12.51 -2.96 -1.93
N ASP A 176 12.94 -1.84 -2.52
CA ASP A 176 14.34 -1.39 -2.50
C ASP A 176 14.75 -0.86 -1.10
N TYR A 177 13.78 -0.27 -0.38
CA TYR A 177 13.91 0.15 1.01
C TYR A 177 12.80 -0.48 1.84
N PHE A 178 13.19 -1.38 2.71
CA PHE A 178 12.26 -2.03 3.63
C PHE A 178 11.89 -1.09 4.78
N VAL A 179 10.58 -1.04 5.09
CA VAL A 179 10.03 -0.33 6.24
C VAL A 179 9.23 -1.34 7.07
N PRO A 180 9.69 -1.69 8.27
CA PRO A 180 9.00 -2.66 9.12
C PRO A 180 7.61 -2.15 9.52
N ILE A 181 6.72 -3.07 9.87
CA ILE A 181 5.45 -2.70 10.50
C ILE A 181 5.70 -2.31 11.96
N ASP A 182 5.22 -1.14 12.36
CA ASP A 182 5.19 -0.79 13.78
C ASP A 182 4.05 -1.55 14.47
N THR A 183 4.42 -2.51 15.30
CA THR A 183 3.46 -3.26 16.13
C THR A 183 3.27 -2.66 17.52
N THR A 184 4.03 -1.63 17.89
CA THR A 184 4.02 -1.08 19.26
C THR A 184 2.79 -0.22 19.52
N LEU A 185 2.36 0.56 18.53
CA LEU A 185 1.19 1.44 18.63
C LEU A 185 -0.14 0.73 18.33
N TYR A 186 -0.13 -0.38 17.58
CA TYR A 186 -1.32 -1.13 17.17
C TYR A 186 -1.71 -2.21 18.20
N THR A 187 -2.23 -1.79 19.36
CA THR A 187 -2.65 -2.72 20.42
C THR A 187 -3.98 -3.40 20.10
N ASN A 188 -4.28 -4.48 20.84
CA ASN A 188 -5.58 -5.15 20.74
C ASN A 188 -6.75 -4.23 21.14
N TYR A 189 -6.55 -3.33 22.09
CA TYR A 189 -7.55 -2.35 22.46
C TYR A 189 -7.92 -1.44 21.29
N HIS A 190 -6.92 -0.83 20.64
CA HIS A 190 -7.14 0.02 19.47
C HIS A 190 -7.80 -0.76 18.31
N ARG A 191 -7.31 -1.96 17.99
CA ARG A 191 -7.91 -2.79 16.94
C ARG A 191 -9.39 -3.09 17.21
N ASN A 192 -9.74 -3.38 18.45
CA ASN A 192 -11.12 -3.65 18.84
C ASN A 192 -12.01 -2.40 18.76
N LEU A 193 -11.51 -1.21 19.13
CA LEU A 193 -12.23 0.05 18.93
C LEU A 193 -12.57 0.29 17.45
N VAL A 194 -11.62 0.02 16.56
CA VAL A 194 -11.83 0.15 15.11
C VAL A 194 -12.78 -0.94 14.59
N ALA A 195 -12.51 -2.21 14.89
CA ALA A 195 -13.28 -3.35 14.38
C ALA A 195 -14.74 -3.34 14.82
N LYS A 196 -15.03 -2.85 16.01
CA LYS A 196 -16.39 -2.70 16.53
C LYS A 196 -17.05 -1.37 16.18
N GLY A 197 -16.38 -0.54 15.39
CA GLY A 197 -16.93 0.72 14.88
C GLY A 197 -17.00 1.86 15.90
N ALA A 198 -16.43 1.71 17.10
CA ALA A 198 -16.49 2.74 18.14
C ALA A 198 -15.87 4.07 17.70
N VAL A 199 -14.74 4.02 16.98
CA VAL A 199 -14.05 5.20 16.45
C VAL A 199 -14.94 5.97 15.46
N ILE A 200 -15.58 5.27 14.54
CA ILE A 200 -16.49 5.87 13.54
C ILE A 200 -17.73 6.44 14.22
N LYS A 201 -18.33 5.69 15.15
CA LYS A 201 -19.53 6.11 15.88
C LYS A 201 -19.27 7.38 16.69
N PHE A 202 -18.14 7.43 17.42
CA PHE A 202 -17.70 8.63 18.11
C PHE A 202 -17.58 9.83 17.16
N THR A 203 -16.85 9.64 16.04
CA THR A 203 -16.60 10.74 15.09
C THR A 203 -17.90 11.29 14.52
N MET A 204 -18.83 10.42 14.12
CA MET A 204 -20.14 10.83 13.60
C MET A 204 -20.93 11.66 14.63
N GLN A 205 -21.03 11.20 15.88
CA GLN A 205 -21.72 11.90 16.94
C GLN A 205 -21.07 13.24 17.27
N PHE A 206 -19.75 13.27 17.34
CA PHE A 206 -18.98 14.50 17.60
C PHE A 206 -19.21 15.53 16.49
N ILE A 207 -19.09 15.13 15.23
CA ILE A 207 -19.29 16.03 14.08
C ILE A 207 -20.74 16.53 14.00
N GLU A 208 -21.72 15.68 14.27
CA GLU A 208 -23.13 16.10 14.27
C GLU A 208 -23.37 17.25 15.25
N GLY A 209 -22.80 17.18 16.47
CA GLY A 209 -22.92 18.21 17.47
C GLY A 209 -22.09 19.48 17.24
N HIS A 210 -20.94 19.38 16.56
CA HIS A 210 -19.94 20.46 16.52
C HIS A 210 -19.63 20.98 15.11
N ARG A 211 -20.22 20.45 14.03
CA ARG A 211 -19.89 20.81 12.65
C ARG A 211 -19.92 22.32 12.38
N LYS A 212 -20.96 23.02 12.83
CA LYS A 212 -21.10 24.47 12.58
C LYS A 212 -20.04 25.26 13.33
N GLU A 213 -19.75 24.90 14.56
CA GLU A 213 -18.74 25.54 15.39
C GLU A 213 -17.34 25.35 14.77
N LEU A 214 -16.97 24.09 14.46
CA LEU A 214 -15.68 23.76 13.85
C LEU A 214 -15.49 24.43 12.49
N ALA A 215 -16.50 24.43 11.63
CA ALA A 215 -16.44 25.10 10.33
C ALA A 215 -16.34 26.64 10.46
N ASN A 216 -16.89 27.23 11.53
CA ASN A 216 -16.71 28.63 11.82
C ASN A 216 -15.33 28.95 12.39
N LYS A 217 -14.82 28.12 13.28
CA LYS A 217 -13.51 28.29 13.93
C LYS A 217 -12.35 28.03 12.98
N TYR A 218 -12.48 27.02 12.13
CA TYR A 218 -11.42 26.59 11.21
C TYR A 218 -11.86 26.76 9.76
N LYS A 219 -11.60 27.95 9.19
CA LYS A 219 -11.94 28.25 7.79
C LYS A 219 -11.04 27.55 6.77
N LYS A 220 -9.84 27.13 7.19
CA LYS A 220 -8.85 26.43 6.36
C LYS A 220 -8.30 25.24 7.12
N PHE A 221 -7.99 24.18 6.38
CA PHE A 221 -7.43 22.97 6.95
C PHE A 221 -6.12 23.22 7.71
N GLU A 222 -5.23 24.06 7.20
CA GLU A 222 -3.95 24.37 7.86
C GLU A 222 -4.15 24.90 9.29
N SER A 223 -5.16 25.75 9.50
CA SER A 223 -5.49 26.25 10.85
C SER A 223 -6.07 25.17 11.76
N PHE A 224 -6.83 24.24 11.19
CA PHE A 224 -7.32 23.05 11.91
C PHE A 224 -6.16 22.12 12.26
N ASP A 225 -5.31 21.80 11.30
CA ASP A 225 -4.20 20.88 11.51
C ASP A 225 -3.22 21.39 12.57
N GLU A 226 -2.95 22.69 12.59
CA GLU A 226 -2.08 23.30 13.59
C GLU A 226 -2.71 23.37 15.00
N LYS A 227 -4.01 23.69 15.10
CA LYS A 227 -4.64 24.12 16.36
C LYS A 227 -5.65 23.15 16.95
N PHE A 228 -6.18 22.21 16.14
CA PHE A 228 -7.15 21.25 16.65
C PHE A 228 -6.42 20.14 17.42
N VAL A 229 -6.83 19.95 18.66
CA VAL A 229 -6.29 18.91 19.54
C VAL A 229 -7.46 18.02 19.96
N VAL A 230 -7.24 16.72 19.88
CA VAL A 230 -8.14 15.73 20.51
C VAL A 230 -7.90 15.78 22.00
N ASP A 231 -8.85 16.34 22.74
CA ASP A 231 -8.78 16.54 24.18
C ASP A 231 -9.23 15.32 24.99
N ASP A 232 -9.15 15.45 26.31
CA ASP A 232 -9.46 14.36 27.23
C ASP A 232 -10.97 14.06 27.30
N ASP A 233 -11.84 15.05 27.07
CA ASP A 233 -13.29 14.84 27.02
C ASP A 233 -13.69 14.01 25.81
N MET A 234 -13.09 14.27 24.67
CA MET A 234 -13.26 13.46 23.45
C MET A 234 -12.80 12.02 23.65
N LEU A 235 -11.67 11.83 24.31
CA LEU A 235 -11.12 10.51 24.61
C LEU A 235 -11.96 9.74 25.65
N ALA A 236 -12.50 10.42 26.66
CA ALA A 236 -13.41 9.83 27.63
C ALA A 236 -14.70 9.35 26.95
N ASN A 237 -15.26 10.16 26.04
CA ASN A 237 -16.46 9.79 25.28
C ASN A 237 -16.17 8.60 24.32
N LEU A 238 -15.02 8.58 23.64
CA LEU A 238 -14.63 7.41 22.84
C LEU A 238 -14.55 6.14 23.68
N LYS A 239 -13.97 6.23 24.89
CA LYS A 239 -13.89 5.10 25.81
C LYS A 239 -15.28 4.60 26.20
N GLU A 240 -16.20 5.49 26.57
CA GLU A 240 -17.58 5.15 26.91
C GLU A 240 -18.31 4.46 25.75
N ILE A 241 -18.16 4.98 24.53
CA ILE A 241 -18.71 4.36 23.32
C ILE A 241 -18.10 2.98 23.11
N GLY A 242 -16.77 2.84 23.27
CA GLY A 242 -16.07 1.56 23.16
C GLY A 242 -16.61 0.52 24.13
N GLU A 243 -16.81 0.88 25.39
CA GLU A 243 -17.38 0.00 26.41
C GLU A 243 -18.81 -0.44 26.05
N LYS A 244 -19.66 0.48 25.55
CA LYS A 244 -21.01 0.17 25.05
C LYS A 244 -21.01 -0.80 23.86
N GLU A 245 -20.00 -0.70 23.00
CA GLU A 245 -19.79 -1.64 21.87
C GLU A 245 -19.07 -2.92 22.32
N GLY A 246 -18.85 -3.12 23.63
CA GLY A 246 -18.25 -4.31 24.20
C GLY A 246 -16.73 -4.40 24.00
N VAL A 247 -16.04 -3.27 23.89
CA VAL A 247 -14.57 -3.19 23.94
C VAL A 247 -14.14 -3.05 25.38
N LYS A 248 -13.49 -4.08 25.91
CA LYS A 248 -12.96 -4.04 27.28
C LYS A 248 -11.79 -3.07 27.36
N PHE A 249 -11.87 -2.08 28.26
CA PHE A 249 -10.80 -1.11 28.46
C PHE A 249 -9.54 -1.78 29.03
N ASN A 250 -8.38 -1.34 28.53
CA ASN A 250 -7.07 -1.75 29.02
C ASN A 250 -6.15 -0.53 29.02
N GLU A 251 -5.77 -0.07 30.20
CA GLU A 251 -4.99 1.16 30.40
C GLU A 251 -3.64 1.12 29.68
N GLU A 252 -2.87 0.04 29.85
CA GLU A 252 -1.56 -0.09 29.23
C GLU A 252 -1.64 -0.01 27.69
N GLN A 253 -2.57 -0.75 27.11
CA GLN A 253 -2.78 -0.75 25.66
C GLN A 253 -3.32 0.58 25.15
N TYR A 254 -4.18 1.22 25.92
CA TYR A 254 -4.70 2.55 25.62
C TYR A 254 -3.56 3.58 25.56
N GLN A 255 -2.71 3.62 26.58
CA GLN A 255 -1.58 4.56 26.61
C GLN A 255 -0.61 4.34 25.45
N LYS A 256 -0.31 3.08 25.11
CA LYS A 256 0.51 2.75 23.93
C LYS A 256 -0.11 3.24 22.61
N SER A 257 -1.42 3.07 22.44
CA SER A 257 -2.12 3.46 21.20
C SER A 257 -2.60 4.90 21.18
N LEU A 258 -2.47 5.64 22.27
CA LEU A 258 -3.03 6.98 22.40
C LEU A 258 -2.60 7.94 21.28
N PRO A 259 -1.32 8.00 20.84
CA PRO A 259 -0.92 8.84 19.73
C PRO A 259 -1.66 8.48 18.43
N LEU A 260 -1.80 7.17 18.14
CA LEU A 260 -2.49 6.68 16.95
C LEU A 260 -4.00 6.97 17.01
N ILE A 261 -4.63 6.76 18.17
CA ILE A 261 -6.05 7.08 18.40
C ILE A 261 -6.30 8.58 18.16
N LYS A 262 -5.48 9.45 18.71
CA LYS A 262 -5.58 10.91 18.52
C LYS A 262 -5.44 11.30 17.05
N THR A 263 -4.45 10.76 16.35
CA THR A 263 -4.25 11.00 14.93
C THR A 263 -5.44 10.54 14.11
N GLN A 264 -5.96 9.34 14.38
CA GLN A 264 -7.08 8.77 13.65
C GLN A 264 -8.37 9.57 13.85
N LEU A 265 -8.66 9.99 15.09
CA LEU A 265 -9.83 10.85 15.37
C LEU A 265 -9.72 12.19 14.65
N LYS A 266 -8.56 12.86 14.76
CA LYS A 266 -8.30 14.12 14.05
C LYS A 266 -8.46 13.97 12.53
N ALA A 267 -7.94 12.88 11.96
CA ALA A 267 -8.05 12.58 10.54
C ALA A 267 -9.51 12.37 10.09
N LEU A 268 -10.29 11.62 10.86
CA LEU A 268 -11.70 11.38 10.56
C LEU A 268 -12.55 12.67 10.68
N ILE A 269 -12.26 13.52 11.66
CA ILE A 269 -12.89 14.82 11.81
C ILE A 269 -12.52 15.72 10.63
N ALA A 270 -11.26 15.74 10.21
CA ALA A 270 -10.81 16.48 9.03
C ALA A 270 -11.54 16.00 7.76
N ARG A 271 -11.68 14.68 7.56
CA ARG A 271 -12.44 14.10 6.44
C ARG A 271 -13.87 14.63 6.39
N ASP A 272 -14.54 14.67 7.55
CA ASP A 272 -15.95 15.05 7.63
C ASP A 272 -16.17 16.57 7.52
N LEU A 273 -15.17 17.39 7.82
CA LEU A 273 -15.20 18.84 7.63
C LEU A 273 -14.82 19.27 6.21
N TRP A 274 -13.92 18.55 5.57
CA TRP A 274 -13.43 18.80 4.20
C TRP A 274 -13.63 17.56 3.33
N ASP A 275 -12.56 16.74 3.13
CA ASP A 275 -12.63 15.52 2.33
C ASP A 275 -11.52 14.50 2.66
N MET A 276 -11.36 13.47 1.79
CA MET A 276 -10.36 12.42 1.96
C MET A 276 -8.91 12.92 1.84
N ASN A 277 -8.67 14.04 1.16
CA ASN A 277 -7.30 14.57 1.05
C ASN A 277 -6.82 15.00 2.44
N GLU A 278 -7.65 15.71 3.19
CA GLU A 278 -7.34 16.18 4.54
C GLU A 278 -7.21 15.01 5.52
N TYR A 279 -8.00 13.95 5.36
CA TYR A 279 -7.82 12.70 6.11
C TYR A 279 -6.40 12.15 5.91
N PHE A 280 -5.99 11.98 4.67
CA PHE A 280 -4.65 11.45 4.38
C PHE A 280 -3.53 12.40 4.77
N ARG A 281 -3.73 13.72 4.67
CA ARG A 281 -2.73 14.70 5.14
C ARG A 281 -2.43 14.50 6.62
N VAL A 282 -3.44 14.24 7.45
CA VAL A 282 -3.26 13.94 8.88
C VAL A 282 -2.65 12.55 9.08
N MET A 283 -3.22 11.50 8.45
CA MET A 283 -2.73 10.11 8.64
C MET A 283 -1.28 9.91 8.18
N ASN A 284 -0.86 10.58 7.11
CA ASN A 284 0.48 10.48 6.55
C ASN A 284 1.57 11.02 7.48
N THR A 285 1.22 11.79 8.51
CA THR A 285 2.19 12.22 9.53
C THR A 285 2.73 11.06 10.37
N THR A 286 1.97 9.97 10.47
CA THR A 286 2.34 8.76 11.23
C THR A 286 2.64 7.56 10.33
N ASN A 287 2.54 7.69 9.00
CA ASN A 287 2.86 6.62 8.07
C ASN A 287 4.37 6.54 7.83
N GLU A 288 5.02 5.53 8.41
CA GLU A 288 6.47 5.35 8.35
C GLU A 288 7.00 5.19 6.93
N SER A 289 6.25 4.53 6.04
CA SER A 289 6.64 4.39 4.63
C SER A 289 6.66 5.75 3.92
N ILE A 290 5.72 6.63 4.20
CA ILE A 290 5.70 8.00 3.67
C ILE A 290 6.86 8.82 4.24
N GLN A 291 7.11 8.74 5.55
CA GLN A 291 8.22 9.44 6.18
C GLN A 291 9.56 8.98 5.58
N LYS A 292 9.74 7.67 5.38
CA LYS A 292 10.94 7.11 4.72
C LYS A 292 11.06 7.58 3.27
N ALA A 293 9.97 7.64 2.54
CA ALA A 293 9.97 8.14 1.17
C ALA A 293 10.36 9.62 1.09
N LEU A 294 9.87 10.46 2.01
CA LEU A 294 10.24 11.87 2.11
C LEU A 294 11.74 12.04 2.47
N GLU A 295 12.24 11.23 3.40
CA GLU A 295 13.67 11.18 3.73
C GLU A 295 14.51 10.88 2.48
N ILE A 296 14.17 9.83 1.74
CA ILE A 296 14.87 9.43 0.51
C ILE A 296 14.80 10.55 -0.54
N LEU A 297 13.63 11.17 -0.75
CA LEU A 297 13.51 12.27 -1.70
C LEU A 297 14.35 13.49 -1.34
N ASN A 298 14.57 13.75 -0.05
CA ASN A 298 15.33 14.90 0.43
C ASN A 298 16.84 14.62 0.55
N SER A 299 17.24 13.33 0.58
CA SER A 299 18.65 12.94 0.70
C SER A 299 19.41 13.11 -0.62
N GLU A 300 20.76 13.19 -0.52
CA GLU A 300 21.65 13.18 -1.69
C GLU A 300 21.63 11.84 -2.43
N ILE A 301 21.39 10.72 -1.72
CA ILE A 301 21.22 9.38 -2.28
C ILE A 301 20.00 9.37 -3.22
N GLY A 302 18.89 9.98 -2.80
CA GLY A 302 17.71 10.17 -3.69
C GLY A 302 18.02 11.06 -4.90
N ARG A 303 18.96 12.01 -4.77
CA ARG A 303 19.42 12.86 -5.88
C ARG A 303 20.34 12.10 -6.84
N ALA A 304 21.28 11.30 -6.34
CA ALA A 304 22.21 10.52 -7.16
C ALA A 304 21.48 9.39 -7.91
N SER A 305 20.67 8.59 -7.20
CA SER A 305 19.91 7.48 -7.81
C SER A 305 18.88 7.94 -8.84
N CYS A 306 18.48 9.21 -8.83
CA CYS A 306 17.59 9.81 -9.83
C CYS A 306 18.36 10.56 -10.96
N ARG A 307 19.62 11.00 -10.75
CA ARG A 307 20.44 11.65 -11.77
C ARG A 307 21.07 10.64 -12.74
N GLU A 308 21.44 9.47 -12.25
CA GLU A 308 21.98 8.38 -13.07
C GLU A 308 20.90 7.65 -13.91
N ARG A 309 19.63 8.03 -13.77
CA ARG A 309 18.47 7.44 -14.43
C ARG A 309 17.90 8.27 -15.59
N VAL A 310 18.62 9.31 -16.05
CA VAL A 310 18.26 10.14 -17.22
C VAL A 310 18.98 9.65 -18.46
#